data_46b636da2f6b733dc68efe99f6476e6a
#
_entry.id   46b636da2f6b733dc68efe99f6476e6a
#
_cell.length_a   1.000
_cell.length_b   1.000
_cell.length_c   1.000
_cell.angle_alpha   90.00
_cell.angle_beta   90.00
_cell.angle_gamma   90.00
#
_symmetry.space_group_name_H-M   'P 1'
#
loop_
_entity.id
_entity.type
_entity.pdbx_description
1 polymer ?
#
loop_
_entity_poly.entity_id
_entity_poly.type
_entity_poly.pdbx_seq_one_letter_code
_entity_poly.pdbx_strand_id
1 'polypeptide(L)'
;ILLTHRHHDHADGAHRFRQLTGVAVRAWDPAYCIGADRLTDGEIISLEDVTPQIEVVYTPGHTNDSVCFFIWSGVPHESTLEGIVTGDTIAGRHTTMISETDGDLGLYLKTLALLEERGSGVKLLPGHGPDGFDVASFAHWYIERRQQRLTQLKAAQAKLGPDASLKELIDEIYDNVDPVLRGAAEQSTRVALRY
;
A
#
# COMPACT_ATOMS: atom_id res chain seq x y z
N ILE A 1 -8.69 -10.97 -13.83
CA ILE A 1 -8.08 -10.86 -12.49
C ILE A 1 -7.20 -9.62 -12.49
N LEU A 2 -7.34 -8.77 -11.46
CA LEU A 2 -6.51 -7.58 -11.25
C LEU A 2 -5.68 -7.79 -9.98
N LEU A 3 -4.37 -7.58 -10.05
CA LEU A 3 -3.46 -7.69 -8.90
C LEU A 3 -3.08 -6.29 -8.42
N THR A 4 -3.17 -6.08 -7.11
CA THR A 4 -2.76 -4.82 -6.47
C THR A 4 -1.24 -4.70 -6.41
N HIS A 5 -0.53 -5.79 -6.16
CA HIS A 5 0.93 -5.88 -6.13
C HIS A 5 1.39 -7.34 -6.11
N ARG A 6 2.69 -7.58 -6.19
CA ARG A 6 3.31 -8.90 -6.44
C ARG A 6 3.58 -9.77 -5.21
N HIS A 7 3.26 -9.36 -3.98
CA HIS A 7 3.49 -10.22 -2.83
C HIS A 7 2.73 -11.54 -2.94
N HIS A 8 3.31 -12.60 -2.38
CA HIS A 8 2.85 -13.98 -2.56
C HIS A 8 1.37 -14.19 -2.20
N ASP A 9 0.94 -13.61 -1.10
CA ASP A 9 -0.44 -13.71 -0.61
C ASP A 9 -1.47 -12.95 -1.48
N HIS A 10 -1.01 -12.09 -2.39
CA HIS A 10 -1.85 -11.39 -3.36
C HIS A 10 -1.74 -11.95 -4.78
N ALA A 11 -0.62 -12.57 -5.16
CA ALA A 11 -0.32 -12.95 -6.54
C ALA A 11 -0.31 -14.46 -6.80
N ASP A 12 0.12 -15.32 -5.85
CA ASP A 12 0.37 -16.75 -6.10
C ASP A 12 -0.85 -17.53 -6.57
N GLY A 13 -2.04 -17.15 -6.10
CA GLY A 13 -3.30 -17.77 -6.51
C GLY A 13 -3.74 -17.46 -7.94
N ALA A 14 -3.23 -16.36 -8.54
CA ALA A 14 -3.72 -15.84 -9.81
C ALA A 14 -3.53 -16.81 -10.97
N HIS A 15 -2.38 -17.48 -11.05
CA HIS A 15 -2.09 -18.47 -12.10
C HIS A 15 -3.09 -19.65 -12.03
N ARG A 16 -3.33 -20.18 -10.82
CA ARG A 16 -4.29 -21.29 -10.63
C ARG A 16 -5.70 -20.85 -10.94
N PHE A 17 -6.10 -19.66 -10.50
CA PHE A 17 -7.43 -19.13 -10.78
C PHE A 17 -7.66 -18.92 -12.28
N ARG A 18 -6.64 -18.41 -13.00
CA ARG A 18 -6.68 -18.32 -14.46
C ARG A 18 -6.87 -19.69 -15.13
N GLN A 19 -6.13 -20.71 -14.69
CA GLN A 19 -6.29 -22.06 -15.26
C GLN A 19 -7.72 -22.60 -15.12
N LEU A 20 -8.40 -22.27 -14.01
CA LEU A 20 -9.77 -22.72 -13.73
C LEU A 20 -10.83 -21.93 -14.52
N THR A 21 -10.59 -20.65 -14.78
CA THR A 21 -11.61 -19.73 -15.30
C THR A 21 -11.36 -19.28 -16.73
N GLY A 22 -10.13 -19.40 -17.22
CA GLY A 22 -9.71 -18.88 -18.53
C GLY A 22 -9.51 -17.35 -18.57
N VAL A 23 -9.83 -16.61 -17.49
CA VAL A 23 -9.73 -15.14 -17.47
C VAL A 23 -8.28 -14.65 -17.44
N ALA A 24 -8.01 -13.50 -18.06
CA ALA A 24 -6.69 -12.89 -18.05
C ALA A 24 -6.30 -12.38 -16.66
N VAL A 25 -4.98 -12.30 -16.39
CA VAL A 25 -4.42 -11.67 -15.19
C VAL A 25 -3.70 -10.41 -15.61
N ARG A 26 -3.97 -9.30 -14.93
CA ARG A 26 -3.33 -8.02 -15.15
C ARG A 26 -2.72 -7.51 -13.86
N ALA A 27 -1.52 -6.98 -13.95
CA ALA A 27 -0.74 -6.39 -12.86
C ALA A 27 -0.01 -5.14 -13.38
N TRP A 28 0.55 -4.35 -12.49
CA TRP A 28 1.47 -3.29 -12.87
C TRP A 28 2.78 -3.84 -13.42
N ASP A 29 3.36 -4.83 -12.75
CA ASP A 29 4.54 -5.54 -13.22
C ASP A 29 4.14 -6.54 -14.35
N PRO A 30 4.67 -6.39 -15.58
CA PRO A 30 4.34 -7.26 -16.69
C PRO A 30 4.71 -8.74 -16.44
N ALA A 31 5.64 -9.02 -15.53
CA ALA A 31 6.03 -10.39 -15.17
C ALA A 31 4.88 -11.18 -14.53
N TYR A 32 3.89 -10.51 -13.97
CA TYR A 32 2.71 -11.11 -13.35
C TYR A 32 1.48 -11.09 -14.26
N CYS A 33 1.58 -10.55 -15.49
CA CYS A 33 0.49 -10.55 -16.46
C CYS A 33 0.39 -11.88 -17.18
N ILE A 34 -0.84 -12.39 -17.40
CA ILE A 34 -1.07 -13.63 -18.12
C ILE A 34 -2.24 -13.44 -19.09
N GLY A 35 -1.92 -13.39 -20.40
CA GLY A 35 -2.92 -13.29 -21.46
C GLY A 35 -3.59 -11.92 -21.61
N ALA A 36 -2.95 -10.86 -21.08
CA ALA A 36 -3.34 -9.46 -21.26
C ALA A 36 -2.15 -8.55 -21.00
N ASP A 37 -2.25 -7.29 -21.44
CA ASP A 37 -1.27 -6.25 -21.17
C ASP A 37 -1.27 -5.82 -19.70
N ARG A 38 -0.17 -5.21 -19.26
CA ARG A 38 -0.03 -4.66 -17.91
C ARG A 38 -1.04 -3.55 -17.64
N LEU A 39 -1.27 -3.27 -16.36
CA LEU A 39 -2.02 -2.10 -15.92
C LEU A 39 -1.22 -0.82 -16.15
N THR A 40 -1.92 0.28 -16.41
CA THR A 40 -1.32 1.62 -16.56
C THR A 40 -2.03 2.62 -15.66
N ASP A 41 -1.32 3.65 -15.20
CA ASP A 41 -1.88 4.69 -14.34
C ASP A 41 -2.95 5.49 -15.08
N GLY A 42 -4.08 5.76 -14.39
CA GLY A 42 -5.24 6.44 -14.96
C GLY A 42 -6.07 5.59 -15.94
N GLU A 43 -5.72 4.33 -16.14
CA GLU A 43 -6.51 3.44 -17.00
C GLU A 43 -7.90 3.20 -16.41
N ILE A 44 -8.93 3.31 -17.25
CA ILE A 44 -10.31 2.96 -16.90
C ILE A 44 -10.63 1.57 -17.43
N ILE A 45 -10.90 0.65 -16.53
CA ILE A 45 -11.36 -0.70 -16.86
C ILE A 45 -12.89 -0.70 -16.77
N SER A 46 -13.52 -0.82 -17.95
CA SER A 46 -14.95 -0.97 -18.06
C SER A 46 -15.28 -2.23 -18.83
N LEU A 47 -16.38 -2.88 -18.48
CA LEU A 47 -16.95 -3.99 -19.21
C LEU A 47 -18.31 -3.52 -19.75
N GLU A 48 -18.64 -3.96 -20.98
CA GLU A 48 -19.93 -3.65 -21.60
C GLU A 48 -21.07 -4.11 -20.68
N ASP A 49 -22.05 -3.24 -20.46
CA ASP A 49 -23.21 -3.48 -19.59
C ASP A 49 -22.89 -3.78 -18.11
N VAL A 50 -21.67 -3.47 -17.66
CA VAL A 50 -21.27 -3.66 -16.25
C VAL A 50 -20.90 -2.32 -15.59
N THR A 51 -21.58 -2.03 -14.52
CA THR A 51 -21.17 -1.03 -13.52
C THR A 51 -20.84 -1.76 -12.22
N PRO A 52 -19.86 -1.36 -11.47
CA PRO A 52 -19.04 -0.14 -11.51
C PRO A 52 -17.92 -0.15 -12.56
N GLN A 53 -17.34 1.02 -12.85
CA GLN A 53 -16.07 1.15 -13.57
C GLN A 53 -14.90 1.23 -12.60
N ILE A 54 -13.74 0.78 -13.04
CA ILE A 54 -12.54 0.72 -12.20
C ILE A 54 -11.46 1.62 -12.79
N GLU A 55 -11.00 2.60 -12.02
CA GLU A 55 -9.82 3.40 -12.34
C GLU A 55 -8.60 2.76 -11.67
N VAL A 56 -7.54 2.53 -12.44
CA VAL A 56 -6.24 2.08 -11.94
C VAL A 56 -5.45 3.30 -11.50
N VAL A 57 -5.02 3.34 -10.25
CA VAL A 57 -4.19 4.43 -9.71
C VAL A 57 -2.88 3.85 -9.23
N TYR A 58 -1.76 4.34 -9.79
CA TYR A 58 -0.43 3.91 -9.36
C TYR A 58 -0.09 4.47 -8.00
N THR A 59 0.17 3.59 -7.04
CA THR A 59 0.34 3.91 -5.61
C THR A 59 1.61 3.25 -5.04
N PRO A 60 2.80 3.59 -5.58
CA PRO A 60 4.05 2.99 -5.15
C PRO A 60 4.41 3.37 -3.72
N GLY A 61 5.20 2.52 -3.08
CA GLY A 61 5.79 2.79 -1.77
C GLY A 61 5.79 1.60 -0.84
N HIS A 62 4.67 0.88 -0.69
CA HIS A 62 4.67 -0.43 -0.04
C HIS A 62 5.56 -1.40 -0.84
N THR A 63 5.30 -1.51 -2.12
CA THR A 63 6.17 -2.05 -3.17
C THR A 63 6.25 -1.05 -4.34
N ASN A 64 7.16 -1.25 -5.27
CA ASN A 64 7.29 -0.41 -6.46
C ASN A 64 6.22 -0.68 -7.52
N ASP A 65 5.49 -1.79 -7.43
CA ASP A 65 4.43 -2.20 -8.35
C ASP A 65 3.01 -2.04 -7.78
N SER A 66 2.87 -1.44 -6.59
CA SER A 66 1.57 -1.26 -5.95
C SER A 66 0.66 -0.34 -6.76
N VAL A 67 -0.60 -0.79 -6.90
CA VAL A 67 -1.71 -0.01 -7.44
C VAL A 67 -2.93 -0.10 -6.53
N CYS A 68 -3.72 0.96 -6.50
CA CYS A 68 -5.07 0.94 -5.95
C CYS A 68 -6.10 0.89 -7.08
N PHE A 69 -7.27 0.29 -6.81
CA PHE A 69 -8.39 0.29 -7.73
C PHE A 69 -9.51 1.16 -7.16
N PHE A 70 -9.85 2.24 -7.87
CA PHE A 70 -10.90 3.16 -7.50
C PHE A 70 -12.19 2.72 -8.19
N ILE A 71 -13.21 2.42 -7.41
CA ILE A 71 -14.47 1.83 -7.85
C ILE A 71 -15.52 2.95 -7.98
N TRP A 72 -15.91 3.25 -9.22
CA TRP A 72 -16.84 4.31 -9.57
C TRP A 72 -18.22 3.72 -9.90
N SER A 73 -19.29 4.32 -9.41
CA SER A 73 -20.67 3.89 -9.71
C SER A 73 -21.07 4.04 -11.19
N GLY A 74 -20.26 4.73 -11.97
CA GLY A 74 -20.44 4.98 -13.40
C GLY A 74 -19.17 5.56 -13.99
N VAL A 75 -19.29 6.56 -14.87
CA VAL A 75 -18.12 7.21 -15.50
C VAL A 75 -17.25 7.87 -14.43
N PRO A 76 -15.95 7.54 -14.36
CA PRO A 76 -15.04 8.13 -13.39
C PRO A 76 -15.03 9.67 -13.46
N HIS A 77 -14.93 10.31 -12.31
CA HIS A 77 -14.97 11.75 -12.08
C HIS A 77 -16.32 12.45 -12.41
N GLU A 78 -17.28 11.74 -13.04
CA GLU A 78 -18.64 12.22 -13.30
C GLU A 78 -19.68 11.49 -12.44
N SER A 79 -19.26 10.45 -11.71
CA SER A 79 -20.10 9.64 -10.83
C SER A 79 -19.50 9.55 -9.42
N THR A 80 -20.14 8.78 -8.54
CA THR A 80 -19.68 8.61 -7.16
C THR A 80 -18.54 7.60 -7.08
N LEU A 81 -17.45 7.96 -6.41
CA LEU A 81 -16.41 7.03 -5.99
C LEU A 81 -16.92 6.25 -4.77
N GLU A 82 -17.24 4.98 -4.95
CA GLU A 82 -17.88 4.14 -3.92
C GLU A 82 -16.88 3.44 -3.00
N GLY A 83 -15.70 3.13 -3.51
CA GLY A 83 -14.69 2.42 -2.74
C GLY A 83 -13.32 2.43 -3.38
N ILE A 84 -12.30 2.18 -2.58
CA ILE A 84 -10.92 2.03 -3.03
C ILE A 84 -10.37 0.70 -2.53
N VAL A 85 -10.00 -0.19 -3.45
CA VAL A 85 -9.21 -1.40 -3.14
C VAL A 85 -7.76 -0.97 -2.99
N THR A 86 -7.25 -1.00 -1.77
CA THR A 86 -5.92 -0.45 -1.45
C THR A 86 -4.81 -1.49 -1.44
N GLY A 87 -5.13 -2.78 -1.58
CA GLY A 87 -4.15 -3.84 -1.32
C GLY A 87 -3.48 -3.61 0.03
N ASP A 88 -2.15 -3.60 0.04
CA ASP A 88 -1.34 -3.36 1.23
C ASP A 88 -0.85 -1.92 1.38
N THR A 89 -1.29 -1.02 0.50
CA THR A 89 -1.00 0.42 0.69
C THR A 89 -1.61 0.94 1.99
N ILE A 90 -2.86 0.57 2.27
CA ILE A 90 -3.52 0.78 3.58
C ILE A 90 -4.21 -0.52 3.97
N ALA A 91 -3.82 -1.12 5.08
CA ALA A 91 -4.50 -2.26 5.68
C ALA A 91 -5.61 -1.80 6.65
N GLY A 92 -6.61 -2.63 6.87
CA GLY A 92 -7.72 -2.32 7.78
C GLY A 92 -7.36 -2.41 9.27
N ARG A 93 -6.16 -2.90 9.58
CA ARG A 93 -5.58 -2.94 10.95
C ARG A 93 -4.08 -2.72 10.84
N HIS A 94 -3.50 -2.07 11.85
CA HIS A 94 -2.07 -1.79 11.94
C HIS A 94 -1.53 -0.95 10.77
N THR A 95 -0.28 -0.54 10.86
CA THR A 95 0.42 0.09 9.75
C THR A 95 1.05 -0.98 8.87
N THR A 96 0.94 -0.81 7.57
CA THR A 96 1.61 -1.65 6.58
C THR A 96 3.14 -1.58 6.72
N MET A 97 3.81 -2.68 6.44
CA MET A 97 5.26 -2.71 6.26
C MET A 97 5.61 -2.20 4.86
N ILE A 98 6.69 -1.44 4.75
CA ILE A 98 7.26 -1.04 3.47
C ILE A 98 8.29 -2.09 3.09
N SER A 99 8.23 -2.62 1.87
CA SER A 99 9.18 -3.61 1.39
C SER A 99 10.62 -3.07 1.47
N GLU A 100 11.53 -3.85 2.03
CA GLU A 100 12.93 -3.45 2.17
C GLU A 100 13.69 -3.51 0.83
N THR A 101 13.23 -4.35 -0.09
CA THR A 101 13.88 -4.59 -1.39
C THR A 101 13.50 -3.56 -2.44
N ASP A 102 12.26 -3.10 -2.46
CA ASP A 102 11.70 -2.29 -3.54
C ASP A 102 10.65 -1.27 -3.08
N GLY A 103 10.38 -1.20 -1.78
CA GLY A 103 9.56 -0.15 -1.18
C GLY A 103 10.34 1.15 -0.98
N ASP A 104 9.62 2.25 -0.91
CA ASP A 104 10.16 3.60 -0.72
C ASP A 104 9.25 4.42 0.18
N LEU A 105 9.79 4.93 1.30
CA LEU A 105 9.01 5.71 2.26
C LEU A 105 8.56 7.06 1.70
N GLY A 106 9.37 7.70 0.85
CA GLY A 106 9.03 8.99 0.24
C GLY A 106 7.89 8.85 -0.76
N LEU A 107 7.94 7.82 -1.61
CA LEU A 107 6.84 7.47 -2.53
C LEU A 107 5.59 7.07 -1.74
N TYR A 108 5.77 6.29 -0.67
CA TYR A 108 4.66 5.85 0.18
C TYR A 108 3.91 7.03 0.82
N LEU A 109 4.64 8.03 1.34
CA LEU A 109 4.03 9.24 1.90
C LEU A 109 3.29 10.07 0.85
N LYS A 110 3.81 10.15 -0.38
CA LYS A 110 3.10 10.80 -1.51
C LYS A 110 1.82 10.04 -1.89
N THR A 111 1.89 8.73 -1.93
CA THR A 111 0.73 7.85 -2.15
C THR A 111 -0.34 8.04 -1.07
N LEU A 112 0.06 8.09 0.21
CA LEU A 112 -0.88 8.34 1.30
C LEU A 112 -1.52 9.72 1.20
N ALA A 113 -0.77 10.77 0.82
CA ALA A 113 -1.32 12.11 0.62
C ALA A 113 -2.35 12.15 -0.54
N LEU A 114 -2.10 11.41 -1.63
CA LEU A 114 -3.06 11.25 -2.71
C LEU A 114 -4.34 10.55 -2.24
N LEU A 115 -4.21 9.49 -1.43
CA LEU A 115 -5.35 8.77 -0.87
C LEU A 115 -6.12 9.61 0.17
N GLU A 116 -5.44 10.45 0.94
CA GLU A 116 -6.05 11.42 1.85
C GLU A 116 -6.88 12.45 1.06
N GLU A 117 -6.35 12.99 -0.03
CA GLU A 117 -7.02 13.97 -0.88
C GLU A 117 -8.27 13.39 -1.57
N ARG A 118 -8.16 12.17 -2.14
CA ARG A 118 -9.21 11.56 -2.97
C ARG A 118 -10.19 10.68 -2.20
N GLY A 119 -9.87 10.27 -0.96
CA GLY A 119 -10.55 9.21 -0.23
C GLY A 119 -11.57 9.69 0.81
N SER A 120 -11.93 10.98 0.85
CA SER A 120 -12.87 11.50 1.85
C SER A 120 -14.27 10.92 1.67
N GLY A 121 -14.79 10.27 2.72
CA GLY A 121 -16.09 9.59 2.71
C GLY A 121 -16.14 8.32 1.85
N VAL A 122 -15.01 7.85 1.32
CA VAL A 122 -14.92 6.69 0.44
C VAL A 122 -14.61 5.42 1.22
N LYS A 123 -15.28 4.31 0.88
CA LYS A 123 -15.08 3.01 1.52
C LYS A 123 -13.68 2.47 1.28
N LEU A 124 -13.00 2.04 2.35
CA LEU A 124 -11.72 1.32 2.32
C LEU A 124 -11.97 -0.17 2.12
N LEU A 125 -11.33 -0.75 1.10
CA LEU A 125 -11.33 -2.18 0.79
C LEU A 125 -9.87 -2.69 0.79
N PRO A 126 -9.33 -3.06 1.96
CA PRO A 126 -7.91 -3.41 2.10
C PRO A 126 -7.61 -4.85 1.70
N GLY A 127 -6.34 -5.16 1.42
CA GLY A 127 -5.88 -6.55 1.25
C GLY A 127 -5.94 -7.34 2.55
N HIS A 128 -5.68 -6.69 3.69
CA HIS A 128 -5.68 -7.30 5.01
C HIS A 128 -6.51 -6.51 6.02
N GLY A 129 -7.17 -7.23 6.94
CA GLY A 129 -8.00 -6.64 7.99
C GLY A 129 -9.43 -6.35 7.52
N PRO A 130 -10.25 -5.72 8.36
CA PRO A 130 -11.61 -5.35 8.00
C PRO A 130 -11.64 -4.21 7.00
N ASP A 131 -12.71 -4.13 6.24
CA ASP A 131 -13.08 -2.92 5.52
C ASP A 131 -13.33 -1.74 6.48
N GLY A 132 -13.26 -0.54 5.95
CA GLY A 132 -13.44 0.69 6.73
C GLY A 132 -14.24 1.74 5.96
N PHE A 133 -14.63 2.77 6.68
CA PHE A 133 -15.22 3.96 6.09
C PHE A 133 -14.18 5.08 6.13
N ASP A 134 -14.15 5.90 5.06
CA ASP A 134 -13.30 7.08 4.96
C ASP A 134 -11.79 6.78 4.82
N VAL A 135 -11.39 6.41 3.60
CA VAL A 135 -9.98 6.18 3.24
C VAL A 135 -9.08 7.34 3.65
N ALA A 136 -9.57 8.60 3.56
CA ALA A 136 -8.79 9.78 3.93
C ALA A 136 -8.36 9.76 5.39
N SER A 137 -9.25 9.39 6.32
CA SER A 137 -8.92 9.28 7.74
C SER A 137 -7.87 8.20 8.02
N PHE A 138 -7.94 7.06 7.32
CA PHE A 138 -6.90 6.03 7.41
C PHE A 138 -5.56 6.53 6.87
N ALA A 139 -5.56 7.16 5.70
CA ALA A 139 -4.34 7.71 5.10
C ALA A 139 -3.69 8.77 6.01
N HIS A 140 -4.48 9.69 6.55
CA HIS A 140 -4.04 10.67 7.54
C HIS A 140 -3.36 10.01 8.74
N TRP A 141 -4.03 9.04 9.35
CA TRP A 141 -3.49 8.30 10.49
C TRP A 141 -2.17 7.59 10.17
N TYR A 142 -2.05 7.01 8.96
CA TYR A 142 -0.81 6.40 8.50
C TYR A 142 0.31 7.42 8.34
N ILE A 143 0.03 8.61 7.76
CA ILE A 143 0.98 9.71 7.62
C ILE A 143 1.50 10.14 8.99
N GLU A 144 0.59 10.40 9.95
CA GLU A 144 0.97 10.79 11.30
C GLU A 144 1.88 9.76 11.97
N ARG A 145 1.54 8.47 11.86
CA ARG A 145 2.36 7.37 12.42
C ARG A 145 3.76 7.34 11.80
N ARG A 146 3.88 7.53 10.48
CA ARG A 146 5.19 7.59 9.81
C ARG A 146 6.00 8.81 10.25
N GLN A 147 5.38 9.97 10.35
CA GLN A 147 6.02 11.20 10.81
C GLN A 147 6.49 11.10 12.27
N GLN A 148 5.66 10.55 13.15
CA GLN A 148 6.03 10.27 14.55
C GLN A 148 7.26 9.35 14.61
N ARG A 149 7.29 8.29 13.80
CA ARG A 149 8.43 7.37 13.77
C ARG A 149 9.70 8.03 13.25
N LEU A 150 9.62 8.86 12.21
CA LEU A 150 10.75 9.64 11.71
C LEU A 150 11.28 10.62 12.77
N THR A 151 10.38 11.26 13.51
CA THR A 151 10.76 12.17 14.62
C THR A 151 11.47 11.41 15.73
N GLN A 152 10.98 10.23 16.13
CA GLN A 152 11.64 9.38 17.12
C GLN A 152 13.02 8.91 16.65
N LEU A 153 13.16 8.53 15.37
CA LEU A 153 14.45 8.13 14.80
C LEU A 153 15.46 9.27 14.84
N LYS A 154 15.07 10.48 14.44
CA LYS A 154 15.94 11.68 14.50
C LYS A 154 16.34 11.99 15.94
N ALA A 155 15.44 11.88 16.90
CA ALA A 155 15.74 12.09 18.31
C ALA A 155 16.72 11.03 18.85
N ALA A 156 16.53 9.76 18.50
CA ALA A 156 17.43 8.67 18.88
C ALA A 156 18.83 8.87 18.30
N GLN A 157 18.94 9.25 17.01
CA GLN A 157 20.24 9.57 16.39
C GLN A 157 20.93 10.75 17.08
N ALA A 158 20.18 11.80 17.41
CA ALA A 158 20.75 12.97 18.13
C ALA A 158 21.24 12.61 19.54
N LYS A 159 20.55 11.69 20.23
CA LYS A 159 20.90 11.23 21.58
C LYS A 159 22.10 10.29 21.59
N LEU A 160 22.13 9.31 20.67
CA LEU A 160 23.12 8.24 20.65
C LEU A 160 24.38 8.58 19.85
N GLY A 161 24.31 9.60 18.99
CA GLY A 161 25.41 10.03 18.15
C GLY A 161 25.45 9.38 16.76
N PRO A 162 26.40 9.83 15.89
CA PRO A 162 26.44 9.43 14.49
C PRO A 162 26.85 7.97 14.28
N ASP A 163 27.55 7.35 15.24
CA ASP A 163 28.04 5.97 15.16
C ASP A 163 27.06 4.96 15.77
N ALA A 164 25.85 5.39 16.15
CA ALA A 164 24.83 4.53 16.72
C ALA A 164 24.47 3.38 15.76
N SER A 165 24.58 2.16 16.26
CA SER A 165 24.19 0.97 15.50
C SER A 165 22.66 0.92 15.34
N LEU A 166 22.22 0.20 14.29
CA LEU A 166 20.78 -0.05 14.08
C LEU A 166 20.11 -0.65 15.32
N LYS A 167 20.81 -1.56 16.01
CA LYS A 167 20.29 -2.19 17.22
C LYS A 167 20.05 -1.16 18.33
N GLU A 168 20.97 -0.25 18.58
CA GLU A 168 20.84 0.81 19.58
C GLU A 168 19.69 1.76 19.25
N LEU A 169 19.54 2.14 17.97
CA LEU A 169 18.42 2.96 17.51
C LEU A 169 17.08 2.25 17.75
N ILE A 170 16.99 0.95 17.46
CA ILE A 170 15.77 0.16 17.68
C ILE A 170 15.46 0.05 19.16
N ASP A 171 16.45 -0.24 20.00
CA ASP A 171 16.28 -0.35 21.45
C ASP A 171 15.83 0.99 22.06
N GLU A 172 16.31 2.11 21.55
CA GLU A 172 15.88 3.45 21.97
C GLU A 172 14.45 3.81 21.54
N ILE A 173 14.06 3.43 20.30
CA ILE A 173 12.75 3.80 19.74
C ILE A 173 11.63 2.85 20.21
N TYR A 174 11.97 1.58 20.44
CA TYR A 174 11.02 0.50 20.70
C TYR A 174 11.30 -0.20 22.04
N ASP A 175 11.45 0.59 23.11
CA ASP A 175 11.87 0.15 24.45
C ASP A 175 11.09 -1.06 25.00
N ASN A 176 9.82 -1.24 24.61
CA ASN A 176 8.95 -2.33 25.08
C ASN A 176 8.23 -3.06 23.94
N VAL A 177 8.90 -3.22 22.78
CA VAL A 177 8.27 -3.94 21.68
C VAL A 177 8.26 -5.45 21.95
N ASP A 178 7.13 -6.09 21.66
CA ASP A 178 7.01 -7.55 21.70
C ASP A 178 8.14 -8.17 20.83
N PRO A 179 8.90 -9.15 21.34
CA PRO A 179 9.95 -9.84 20.59
C PRO A 179 9.50 -10.35 19.21
N VAL A 180 8.23 -10.75 19.08
CA VAL A 180 7.64 -11.19 17.79
C VAL A 180 7.62 -10.04 16.76
N LEU A 181 7.47 -8.79 17.20
CA LEU A 181 7.41 -7.61 16.34
C LEU A 181 8.79 -6.97 16.08
N ARG A 182 9.85 -7.50 16.71
CA ARG A 182 11.19 -6.90 16.60
C ARG A 182 11.71 -6.88 15.16
N GLY A 183 11.46 -7.94 14.38
CA GLY A 183 11.83 -7.97 12.95
C GLY A 183 11.12 -6.89 12.12
N ALA A 184 9.85 -6.67 12.39
CA ALA A 184 9.08 -5.60 11.75
C ALA A 184 9.58 -4.20 12.14
N ALA A 185 9.95 -4.00 13.41
CA ALA A 185 10.54 -2.76 13.90
C ALA A 185 11.90 -2.49 13.23
N GLU A 186 12.73 -3.53 13.08
CA GLU A 186 14.02 -3.46 12.40
C GLU A 186 13.86 -3.05 10.93
N GLN A 187 13.01 -3.73 10.18
CA GLN A 187 12.70 -3.39 8.79
C GLN A 187 12.18 -1.96 8.65
N SER A 188 11.23 -1.55 9.50
CA SER A 188 10.67 -0.20 9.50
C SER A 188 11.76 0.87 9.76
N THR A 189 12.71 0.58 10.67
CA THR A 189 13.81 1.50 10.98
C THR A 189 14.80 1.58 9.82
N ARG A 190 15.16 0.44 9.18
CA ARG A 190 16.03 0.43 7.99
C ARG A 190 15.45 1.26 6.85
N VAL A 191 14.16 1.11 6.57
CA VAL A 191 13.48 1.89 5.53
C VAL A 191 13.46 3.37 5.89
N ALA A 192 13.21 3.73 7.15
CA ALA A 192 13.20 5.11 7.61
C ALA A 192 14.60 5.77 7.57
N LEU A 193 15.68 4.99 7.76
CA LEU A 193 17.06 5.49 7.66
C LEU A 193 17.49 5.82 6.23
N ARG A 194 16.79 5.28 5.22
CA ARG A 194 17.07 5.57 3.79
C ARG A 194 16.33 6.81 3.29
N TYR A 195 15.35 7.30 4.05
CA TYR A 195 14.53 8.47 3.76
C TYR A 195 15.19 9.76 4.24
#